data_b8e20cd277aa05c3f49c5ebf5924b5f8
#
_entry.id   b8e20cd277aa05c3f49c5ebf5924b5f8
#
_cell.length_a   1.000
_cell.length_b   1.000
_cell.length_c   1.000
_cell.angle_alpha   90.00
_cell.angle_beta   90.00
_cell.angle_gamma   90.00
#
_symmetry.space_group_name_H-M   'P 1'
#
loop_
_entity.id
_entity.type
_entity.pdbx_description
1 polymer ?
#
loop_
_entity_poly.entity_id
_entity_poly.type
_entity_poly.pdbx_seq_one_letter_code
_entity_poly.pdbx_strand_id
1 'polypeptide(L)'
;ATVVFTVVEEEAETIEYVLYYQNTVNDQLLTETKTVSLEVPGEYTIATPDWAGRTVTITAPLPEGYVFDPAAQSFNVSVDADGVAAPETVTFGVKPEGSGEDPDPEEHPEAYQVRVDFRNAETGALLDQSNSKTYSGLSKAAHTFTPVAEAQTDTATAHYVTAPEGYEYDPATQTAKFVTVPVANGPAVIEFTVKPEATEPTDPEEPENPDDCQLPHIIHNEEELSLVDQHMGHNFVLANDITLERGWKVLGLSSTSAADVPFTGTFDGNNHTISGLHSVQDDYSNIGLFAVNAGTIKDLKVEANQMEGWSEVGTVAGINQAGGVLSNVHVQANYVGALSTGSAGGYAGGLVGRNNGTITGCSATVTGSGLTRGVVAYNYAGGLVGGNWGTIEESYAMAGINAGYKSYIDQGRTSAYYAGGFAGGNVGTIRNCYVIATDYIVGVQRVGGFVAFNGSNGQIISSYVVPNNWVYGGQTYTSISIGKNDGSTTNCYAVSTTPGTVNGFNRISSADLQNGTGVSGFDTSIWSFAAGEYPDLINNAR
;
A
#
# COMPACT_ATOMS: atom_id res chain seq x y z
N ALA A 1 16.20 -47.28 -24.14
CA ALA A 1 16.56 -45.86 -24.44
C ALA A 1 17.22 -45.28 -23.20
N THR A 2 18.48 -44.93 -23.34
CA THR A 2 19.23 -44.26 -22.28
C THR A 2 19.09 -42.75 -22.53
N VAL A 3 18.53 -42.01 -21.58
CA VAL A 3 18.48 -40.54 -21.64
C VAL A 3 19.74 -40.05 -20.95
N VAL A 4 20.58 -39.36 -21.69
CA VAL A 4 21.78 -38.69 -21.19
C VAL A 4 21.44 -37.23 -20.97
N PHE A 5 21.49 -36.78 -19.73
CA PHE A 5 21.41 -35.36 -19.40
C PHE A 5 22.84 -34.79 -19.47
N THR A 6 23.04 -33.77 -20.29
CA THR A 6 24.26 -32.97 -20.25
C THR A 6 24.02 -31.87 -19.24
N VAL A 7 24.73 -31.93 -18.12
CA VAL A 7 24.79 -30.80 -17.17
C VAL A 7 25.80 -29.83 -17.77
N VAL A 8 25.36 -28.65 -18.14
CA VAL A 8 26.22 -27.51 -18.44
C VAL A 8 26.47 -26.84 -17.09
N GLU A 9 27.74 -26.81 -16.66
CA GLU A 9 28.11 -25.94 -15.54
C GLU A 9 27.86 -24.50 -16.01
N GLU A 10 26.91 -23.83 -15.36
CA GLU A 10 26.71 -22.38 -15.49
C GLU A 10 27.91 -21.73 -14.80
N GLU A 11 28.68 -20.90 -15.50
CA GLU A 11 29.74 -20.12 -14.84
C GLU A 11 29.07 -19.22 -13.82
N ALA A 12 29.52 -19.30 -12.55
CA ALA A 12 28.98 -18.50 -11.47
C ALA A 12 29.19 -17.01 -11.79
N GLU A 13 28.12 -16.21 -11.66
CA GLU A 13 28.23 -14.76 -11.73
C GLU A 13 29.16 -14.27 -10.62
N THR A 14 30.05 -13.32 -10.92
CA THR A 14 30.98 -12.75 -9.94
C THR A 14 30.92 -11.23 -9.97
N ILE A 15 31.14 -10.62 -8.79
CA ILE A 15 31.34 -9.18 -8.65
C ILE A 15 32.77 -8.86 -8.22
N GLU A 16 33.26 -7.67 -8.61
CA GLU A 16 34.54 -7.12 -8.14
C GLU A 16 34.30 -6.31 -6.87
N TYR A 17 34.78 -6.82 -5.73
CA TYR A 17 34.63 -6.18 -4.42
C TYR A 17 35.90 -5.42 -4.05
N VAL A 18 35.79 -4.12 -3.75
CA VAL A 18 36.92 -3.22 -3.51
C VAL A 18 37.30 -3.19 -2.04
N LEU A 19 38.57 -3.42 -1.75
CA LEU A 19 39.18 -3.32 -0.43
C LEU A 19 39.91 -1.98 -0.27
N TYR A 20 39.62 -1.28 0.82
CA TYR A 20 40.30 -0.05 1.20
C TYR A 20 41.34 -0.30 2.29
N TYR A 21 42.31 0.58 2.38
CA TYR A 21 43.38 0.48 3.38
C TYR A 21 43.57 1.82 4.07
N GLN A 22 43.67 1.81 5.38
CA GLN A 22 43.93 2.98 6.21
C GLN A 22 45.31 2.86 6.85
N ASN A 23 46.13 3.88 6.67
CA ASN A 23 47.42 3.96 7.33
C ASN A 23 47.23 4.26 8.82
N THR A 24 47.54 3.31 9.68
CA THR A 24 47.34 3.39 11.13
C THR A 24 48.33 4.35 11.81
N VAL A 25 49.36 4.83 11.09
CA VAL A 25 50.32 5.81 11.63
C VAL A 25 49.83 7.25 11.51
N ASN A 26 49.05 7.57 10.48
CA ASN A 26 48.56 8.92 10.20
C ASN A 26 47.05 9.03 9.91
N ASP A 27 46.33 7.95 10.12
CA ASP A 27 44.87 7.82 9.96
C ASP A 27 44.32 8.17 8.55
N GLN A 28 45.19 8.20 7.54
CA GLN A 28 44.77 8.52 6.18
C GLN A 28 44.45 7.25 5.39
N LEU A 29 43.34 7.30 4.63
CA LEU A 29 43.06 6.28 3.62
C LEU A 29 44.15 6.33 2.55
N LEU A 30 44.64 5.16 2.17
CA LEU A 30 45.54 5.05 1.05
C LEU A 30 44.77 5.31 -0.25
N THR A 31 45.44 5.91 -1.22
CA THR A 31 44.88 6.06 -2.57
C THR A 31 44.90 4.73 -3.35
N GLU A 32 45.69 3.76 -2.90
CA GLU A 32 45.77 2.43 -3.46
C GLU A 32 44.68 1.57 -2.85
N THR A 33 43.85 0.97 -3.70
CA THR A 33 42.84 -0.05 -3.36
C THR A 33 43.19 -1.38 -4.01
N LYS A 34 42.67 -2.47 -3.49
CA LYS A 34 42.75 -3.78 -4.14
C LYS A 34 41.34 -4.31 -4.36
N THR A 35 41.19 -5.22 -5.32
CA THR A 35 39.92 -5.89 -5.58
C THR A 35 40.02 -7.38 -5.34
N VAL A 36 38.93 -7.98 -4.94
CA VAL A 36 38.72 -9.44 -4.85
C VAL A 36 37.44 -9.79 -5.58
N SER A 37 37.41 -10.94 -6.23
CA SER A 37 36.24 -11.43 -6.96
C SER A 37 35.39 -12.29 -6.04
N LEU A 38 34.09 -11.99 -5.95
CA LEU A 38 33.11 -12.71 -5.12
C LEU A 38 32.03 -13.32 -6.01
N GLU A 39 31.69 -14.59 -5.81
CA GLU A 39 30.57 -15.25 -6.50
C GLU A 39 29.21 -14.74 -5.97
N VAL A 40 28.20 -14.74 -6.83
CA VAL A 40 26.86 -14.26 -6.55
C VAL A 40 25.86 -15.43 -6.59
N PRO A 41 25.05 -15.65 -5.55
CA PRO A 41 25.19 -15.13 -4.18
C PRO A 41 26.29 -15.85 -3.37
N GLY A 42 26.79 -15.23 -2.28
CA GLY A 42 27.81 -15.86 -1.46
C GLY A 42 28.03 -15.22 -0.10
N GLU A 43 28.68 -15.99 0.79
CA GLU A 43 29.09 -15.56 2.12
C GLU A 43 30.61 -15.71 2.26
N TYR A 44 31.30 -14.63 2.60
CA TYR A 44 32.75 -14.57 2.58
C TYR A 44 33.31 -14.04 3.91
N THR A 45 34.45 -14.60 4.32
CA THR A 45 35.31 -13.99 5.34
C THR A 45 36.60 -13.52 4.68
N ILE A 46 36.76 -12.21 4.52
CA ILE A 46 37.98 -11.60 3.97
C ILE A 46 38.88 -11.25 5.16
N ALA A 47 40.08 -11.79 5.20
CA ALA A 47 40.97 -11.64 6.33
C ALA A 47 42.44 -11.51 5.94
N THR A 48 43.23 -10.96 6.86
CA THR A 48 44.70 -10.90 6.74
C THR A 48 45.32 -12.30 6.91
N PRO A 49 46.57 -12.55 6.39
CA PRO A 49 47.23 -13.85 6.52
C PRO A 49 47.37 -14.34 7.96
N ASP A 50 47.54 -13.44 8.91
CA ASP A 50 47.76 -13.76 10.32
C ASP A 50 46.45 -13.98 11.11
N TRP A 51 45.29 -13.92 10.44
CA TRP A 51 44.01 -14.20 11.07
C TRP A 51 43.89 -15.69 11.49
N ALA A 52 43.66 -15.93 12.75
CA ALA A 52 43.54 -17.28 13.35
C ALA A 52 42.07 -17.78 13.42
N GLY A 53 41.13 -17.14 12.76
CA GLY A 53 39.72 -17.54 12.71
C GLY A 53 39.50 -18.90 12.03
N ARG A 54 38.33 -19.51 12.25
CA ARG A 54 38.06 -20.88 11.81
C ARG A 54 37.82 -21.05 10.31
N THR A 55 37.47 -19.99 9.62
CA THR A 55 37.21 -20.03 8.16
C THR A 55 37.67 -18.73 7.54
N VAL A 56 38.62 -18.81 6.60
CA VAL A 56 39.03 -17.71 5.75
C VAL A 56 38.71 -18.15 4.34
N THR A 57 37.84 -17.46 3.67
CA THR A 57 37.48 -17.75 2.28
C THR A 57 38.33 -16.95 1.30
N ILE A 58 38.74 -15.74 1.70
CA ILE A 58 39.58 -14.89 0.86
C ILE A 58 40.65 -14.21 1.73
N THR A 59 41.91 -14.34 1.31
CA THR A 59 43.01 -13.61 1.94
C THR A 59 43.12 -12.22 1.36
N ALA A 60 43.07 -11.19 2.21
CA ALA A 60 43.20 -9.79 1.76
C ALA A 60 44.59 -9.53 1.16
N PRO A 61 44.69 -9.04 -0.09
CA PRO A 61 45.95 -8.61 -0.66
C PRO A 61 46.48 -7.38 0.07
N LEU A 62 47.83 -7.25 0.17
CA LEU A 62 48.45 -6.14 0.89
C LEU A 62 48.99 -5.10 -0.14
N PRO A 63 48.80 -3.78 0.11
CA PRO A 63 49.47 -2.72 -0.67
C PRO A 63 50.99 -2.79 -0.53
N GLU A 64 51.73 -2.41 -1.60
CA GLU A 64 53.18 -2.45 -1.63
C GLU A 64 53.78 -1.46 -0.61
N GLY A 65 54.77 -1.91 0.16
CA GLY A 65 55.48 -1.08 1.16
C GLY A 65 54.71 -0.92 2.48
N TYR A 66 53.68 -1.72 2.71
CA TYR A 66 52.90 -1.71 3.96
C TYR A 66 52.86 -3.08 4.62
N VAL A 67 52.57 -3.13 5.91
CA VAL A 67 52.21 -4.32 6.67
C VAL A 67 50.86 -4.11 7.33
N PHE A 68 50.09 -5.20 7.53
CA PHE A 68 48.82 -5.09 8.24
C PHE A 68 49.02 -4.69 9.68
N ASP A 69 48.19 -3.78 10.19
CA ASP A 69 48.25 -3.28 11.55
C ASP A 69 46.83 -3.02 12.10
N PRO A 70 46.34 -3.83 13.04
CA PRO A 70 46.98 -5.05 13.58
C PRO A 70 47.15 -6.15 12.51
N ALA A 71 48.09 -7.04 12.74
CA ALA A 71 48.43 -8.11 11.79
C ALA A 71 47.23 -9.06 11.48
N ALA A 72 46.38 -9.30 12.47
CA ALA A 72 45.18 -10.15 12.35
C ALA A 72 43.91 -9.30 12.26
N GLN A 73 43.29 -9.26 11.08
CA GLN A 73 42.03 -8.56 10.82
C GLN A 73 41.11 -9.44 9.95
N SER A 74 39.81 -9.35 10.15
CA SER A 74 38.83 -10.05 9.31
C SER A 74 37.51 -9.29 9.18
N PHE A 75 36.85 -9.47 8.06
CA PHE A 75 35.53 -8.92 7.76
C PHE A 75 34.67 -9.99 7.12
N ASN A 76 33.40 -10.05 7.53
CA ASN A 76 32.39 -10.90 6.89
C ASN A 76 31.65 -10.07 5.85
N VAL A 77 31.52 -10.63 4.67
CA VAL A 77 30.84 -10.00 3.52
C VAL A 77 29.82 -11.00 2.98
N SER A 78 28.58 -10.61 2.86
CA SER A 78 27.53 -11.35 2.16
C SER A 78 27.23 -10.69 0.81
N VAL A 79 26.99 -11.50 -0.21
CA VAL A 79 26.54 -11.03 -1.54
C VAL A 79 25.18 -11.67 -1.79
N ASP A 80 24.18 -10.86 -2.06
CA ASP A 80 22.84 -11.35 -2.36
C ASP A 80 22.69 -11.80 -3.82
N ALA A 81 21.50 -12.29 -4.18
CA ALA A 81 21.20 -12.79 -5.51
C ALA A 81 21.22 -11.70 -6.62
N ASP A 82 21.12 -10.43 -6.22
CA ASP A 82 21.17 -9.28 -7.13
C ASP A 82 22.58 -8.71 -7.26
N GLY A 83 23.60 -9.33 -6.63
CA GLY A 83 24.99 -8.93 -6.67
C GLY A 83 25.34 -7.77 -5.75
N VAL A 84 24.49 -7.48 -4.75
CA VAL A 84 24.75 -6.42 -3.77
C VAL A 84 25.52 -6.97 -2.59
N ALA A 85 26.70 -6.39 -2.30
CA ALA A 85 27.53 -6.79 -1.18
C ALA A 85 27.19 -6.00 0.11
N ALA A 86 27.13 -6.70 1.23
CA ALA A 86 26.96 -6.10 2.55
C ALA A 86 28.01 -6.62 3.55
N PRO A 87 28.87 -5.74 4.11
CA PRO A 87 28.95 -4.29 3.84
C PRO A 87 29.46 -3.99 2.42
N GLU A 88 29.11 -2.85 1.87
CA GLU A 88 29.55 -2.44 0.53
C GLU A 88 31.08 -2.28 0.42
N THR A 89 31.75 -1.98 1.52
CA THR A 89 33.20 -1.79 1.58
C THR A 89 33.76 -2.29 2.90
N VAL A 90 35.03 -2.73 2.89
CA VAL A 90 35.82 -2.99 4.10
C VAL A 90 37.14 -2.23 4.04
N THR A 91 37.65 -1.82 5.22
CA THR A 91 38.90 -1.08 5.33
C THR A 91 39.85 -1.80 6.27
N PHE A 92 41.00 -2.18 5.75
CA PHE A 92 42.08 -2.80 6.53
C PHE A 92 43.04 -1.74 7.06
N GLY A 93 43.40 -1.84 8.34
CA GLY A 93 44.48 -1.06 8.92
C GLY A 93 45.83 -1.53 8.40
N VAL A 94 46.68 -0.60 7.99
CA VAL A 94 48.06 -0.89 7.54
C VAL A 94 49.00 0.20 8.02
N LYS A 95 50.29 -0.15 8.19
CA LYS A 95 51.34 0.83 8.48
C LYS A 95 52.52 0.64 7.52
N PRO A 96 53.36 1.68 7.24
CA PRO A 96 54.54 1.54 6.43
C PRO A 96 55.50 0.48 6.98
N GLU A 97 56.06 -0.32 6.12
CA GLU A 97 57.07 -1.34 6.48
C GLU A 97 58.29 -0.64 7.11
N GLY A 98 58.66 -1.05 8.36
CA GLY A 98 59.76 -0.46 9.09
C GLY A 98 59.41 0.77 9.96
N SER A 99 58.19 1.21 10.04
CA SER A 99 57.72 2.12 11.07
C SER A 99 57.84 1.44 12.45
N GLY A 100 58.69 1.99 13.35
CA GLY A 100 59.01 1.39 14.63
C GLY A 100 57.83 1.22 15.60
N GLU A 101 58.09 0.49 16.71
CA GLU A 101 57.10 0.28 17.76
C GLU A 101 56.65 1.61 18.35
N ASP A 102 55.36 1.70 18.69
CA ASP A 102 54.66 2.79 19.31
C ASP A 102 55.33 3.23 20.62
N PRO A 103 55.55 4.56 20.90
CA PRO A 103 55.99 5.04 22.19
C PRO A 103 54.98 4.62 23.28
N ASP A 104 55.50 4.24 24.44
CA ASP A 104 54.76 3.68 25.60
C ASP A 104 53.48 4.53 25.91
N PRO A 105 52.29 3.90 25.77
CA PRO A 105 51.01 4.60 25.88
C PRO A 105 50.66 5.08 27.30
N GLU A 106 51.45 4.74 28.31
CA GLU A 106 51.22 5.22 29.68
C GLU A 106 51.55 6.73 29.87
N GLU A 107 52.28 7.35 28.92
CA GLU A 107 52.64 8.78 29.00
C GLU A 107 51.63 9.74 28.32
N HIS A 108 50.63 9.25 27.57
CA HIS A 108 49.65 10.09 26.86
C HIS A 108 48.19 9.57 26.97
N PRO A 109 47.54 9.75 28.13
CA PRO A 109 46.15 9.30 28.33
C PRO A 109 45.16 10.00 27.39
N GLU A 110 45.55 11.09 26.72
CA GLU A 110 44.73 11.80 25.72
C GLU A 110 44.65 11.07 24.38
N ALA A 111 45.56 10.10 24.14
CA ALA A 111 45.57 9.29 22.91
C ALA A 111 44.49 8.17 22.88
N TYR A 112 43.84 7.93 24.01
CA TYR A 112 42.78 6.89 24.12
C TYR A 112 41.39 7.44 23.80
N GLN A 113 41.21 7.82 22.53
CA GLN A 113 39.94 8.36 22.07
C GLN A 113 39.48 7.62 20.84
N VAL A 114 38.14 7.43 20.72
CA VAL A 114 37.48 6.98 19.50
C VAL A 114 36.45 8.02 19.11
N ARG A 115 36.52 8.48 17.87
CA ARG A 115 35.51 9.34 17.28
C ARG A 115 34.54 8.51 16.45
N VAL A 116 33.26 8.75 16.64
CA VAL A 116 32.18 8.16 15.85
C VAL A 116 31.65 9.23 14.91
N ASP A 117 31.82 9.03 13.63
CA ASP A 117 31.28 9.87 12.58
C ASP A 117 30.04 9.24 11.98
N PHE A 118 29.19 10.03 11.34
CA PHE A 118 27.96 9.57 10.72
C PHE A 118 27.94 9.95 9.25
N ARG A 119 27.55 9.00 8.41
CA ARG A 119 27.45 9.17 6.96
C ARG A 119 25.99 9.12 6.54
N ASN A 120 25.55 10.07 5.73
CA ASN A 120 24.21 10.08 5.18
C ASN A 120 24.04 8.94 4.15
N ALA A 121 23.05 8.07 4.34
CA ALA A 121 22.79 6.90 3.50
C ALA A 121 22.39 7.27 2.06
N GLU A 122 21.66 8.37 1.89
CA GLU A 122 21.16 8.79 0.57
C GLU A 122 22.22 9.47 -0.29
N THR A 123 23.08 10.30 0.34
CA THR A 123 24.08 11.09 -0.38
C THR A 123 25.47 10.49 -0.34
N GLY A 124 25.73 9.54 0.56
CA GLY A 124 27.05 8.97 0.83
C GLY A 124 28.05 9.96 1.47
N ALA A 125 27.64 11.19 1.81
CA ALA A 125 28.50 12.20 2.41
C ALA A 125 28.57 12.05 3.93
N LEU A 126 29.73 12.36 4.54
CA LEU A 126 29.85 12.51 5.98
C LEU A 126 29.02 13.71 6.44
N LEU A 127 28.35 13.55 7.58
CA LEU A 127 27.70 14.67 8.27
C LEU A 127 28.75 15.63 8.82
N ASP A 128 28.32 16.85 9.11
CA ASP A 128 29.18 17.83 9.78
C ASP A 128 29.74 17.26 11.11
N GLN A 129 30.99 17.63 11.45
CA GLN A 129 31.67 17.14 12.66
C GLN A 129 30.94 17.49 13.96
N SER A 130 30.05 18.49 13.96
CA SER A 130 29.17 18.75 15.11
C SER A 130 28.25 17.59 15.47
N ASN A 131 27.99 16.69 14.52
CA ASN A 131 27.22 15.47 14.71
C ASN A 131 28.07 14.29 15.21
N SER A 132 29.41 14.40 15.18
CA SER A 132 30.29 13.32 15.62
C SER A 132 30.30 13.19 17.15
N LYS A 133 30.48 11.94 17.64
CA LYS A 133 30.63 11.65 19.08
C LYS A 133 32.05 11.21 19.36
N THR A 134 32.64 11.76 20.44
CA THR A 134 34.00 11.39 20.89
C THR A 134 33.96 10.71 22.25
N TYR A 135 34.50 9.49 22.29
CA TYR A 135 34.69 8.71 23.52
C TYR A 135 36.14 8.85 23.96
N SER A 136 36.35 9.41 25.14
CA SER A 136 37.69 9.72 25.70
C SER A 136 37.97 8.92 26.98
N GLY A 137 39.24 8.78 27.34
CA GLY A 137 39.65 8.08 28.55
C GLY A 137 39.41 6.57 28.51
N LEU A 138 39.43 6.00 27.32
CA LEU A 138 39.22 4.57 27.11
C LEU A 138 40.39 3.75 27.67
N SER A 139 40.12 2.55 28.19
CA SER A 139 41.15 1.64 28.67
C SER A 139 41.90 0.99 27.51
N LYS A 140 43.13 0.54 27.75
CA LYS A 140 43.90 -0.25 26.76
C LYS A 140 43.27 -1.62 26.56
N ALA A 141 42.29 -1.70 25.65
CA ALA A 141 41.52 -2.91 25.38
C ALA A 141 40.82 -2.81 24.01
N ALA A 142 40.21 -3.90 23.56
CA ALA A 142 39.24 -3.85 22.47
C ALA A 142 37.91 -3.27 22.99
N HIS A 143 37.43 -2.24 22.32
CA HIS A 143 36.17 -1.58 22.60
C HIS A 143 35.15 -1.89 21.51
N THR A 144 33.90 -2.08 21.92
CA THR A 144 32.77 -2.34 21.03
C THR A 144 31.85 -1.12 21.00
N PHE A 145 31.49 -0.66 19.80
CA PHE A 145 30.56 0.45 19.60
C PHE A 145 29.32 -0.09 18.90
N THR A 146 28.22 -0.14 19.62
CA THR A 146 26.96 -0.74 19.14
C THR A 146 25.95 0.37 18.85
N PRO A 147 25.44 0.49 17.61
CA PRO A 147 24.38 1.42 17.30
C PRO A 147 23.08 0.97 17.99
N VAL A 148 22.39 1.92 18.62
CA VAL A 148 21.14 1.68 19.37
C VAL A 148 20.15 2.82 19.12
N ALA A 149 18.86 2.49 19.07
CA ALA A 149 17.80 3.49 18.90
C ALA A 149 17.64 4.37 20.14
N GLU A 150 17.74 3.76 21.33
CA GLU A 150 17.62 4.49 22.61
C GLU A 150 18.94 4.45 23.39
N ALA A 151 19.22 5.52 24.12
CA ALA A 151 20.43 5.62 24.91
C ALA A 151 20.51 4.53 25.98
N GLN A 152 21.66 3.82 26.03
CA GLN A 152 21.97 2.80 27.01
C GLN A 152 23.22 3.21 27.80
N THR A 153 23.42 2.58 28.94
CA THR A 153 24.58 2.87 29.80
C THR A 153 25.81 2.12 29.30
N ASP A 154 26.87 2.84 28.99
CA ASP A 154 28.16 2.30 28.61
C ASP A 154 28.80 1.49 29.74
N THR A 155 29.57 0.48 29.35
CA THR A 155 30.47 -0.24 30.24
C THR A 155 31.92 0.14 29.96
N ALA A 156 32.89 -0.47 30.68
CA ALA A 156 34.30 -0.16 30.48
C ALA A 156 34.80 -0.40 29.03
N THR A 157 34.18 -1.31 28.29
CA THR A 157 34.61 -1.70 26.94
C THR A 157 33.46 -1.81 25.91
N ALA A 158 32.22 -1.65 26.34
CA ALA A 158 31.07 -1.65 25.44
C ALA A 158 30.38 -0.28 25.47
N HIS A 159 30.27 0.34 24.33
CA HIS A 159 29.73 1.69 24.14
C HIS A 159 28.50 1.61 23.24
N TYR A 160 27.46 2.30 23.64
CA TYR A 160 26.18 2.35 22.92
C TYR A 160 26.02 3.70 22.24
N VAL A 161 25.94 3.67 20.93
CA VAL A 161 25.93 4.86 20.09
C VAL A 161 24.51 5.12 19.59
N THR A 162 23.90 6.23 19.99
CA THR A 162 22.65 6.70 19.36
C THR A 162 22.96 7.51 18.11
N ALA A 163 22.07 7.53 17.14
CA ALA A 163 22.17 8.44 16.01
C ALA A 163 22.21 9.92 16.48
N PRO A 164 22.72 10.86 15.69
CA PRO A 164 22.59 12.29 15.97
C PRO A 164 21.12 12.73 16.01
N GLU A 165 20.85 13.84 16.68
CA GLU A 165 19.50 14.43 16.71
C GLU A 165 19.00 14.74 15.29
N GLY A 166 17.77 14.31 14.97
CA GLY A 166 17.17 14.44 13.64
C GLY A 166 17.63 13.40 12.62
N TYR A 167 18.30 12.32 13.07
CA TYR A 167 18.73 11.22 12.22
C TYR A 167 18.40 9.86 12.84
N GLU A 168 18.07 8.88 12.00
CA GLU A 168 17.93 7.48 12.38
C GLU A 168 18.97 6.62 11.64
N TYR A 169 19.30 5.43 12.18
CA TYR A 169 20.19 4.50 11.49
C TYR A 169 19.55 3.94 10.23
N ASP A 170 20.33 3.87 9.15
CA ASP A 170 19.91 3.24 7.89
C ASP A 170 21.04 2.32 7.37
N PRO A 171 20.80 0.99 7.29
CA PRO A 171 19.60 0.30 7.78
C PRO A 171 19.43 0.42 9.31
N ALA A 172 18.20 0.26 9.80
CA ALA A 172 17.86 0.41 11.22
C ALA A 172 18.69 -0.50 12.16
N THR A 173 19.14 -1.64 11.65
CA THR A 173 20.06 -2.55 12.36
C THR A 173 21.42 -2.52 11.67
N GLN A 174 22.45 -1.98 12.34
CA GLN A 174 23.82 -2.01 11.88
C GLN A 174 24.71 -2.82 12.80
N THR A 175 25.77 -3.40 12.23
CA THR A 175 26.72 -4.22 13.00
C THR A 175 27.56 -3.35 13.93
N ALA A 176 27.77 -3.82 15.16
CA ALA A 176 28.68 -3.18 16.08
C ALA A 176 30.11 -3.08 15.51
N LYS A 177 30.78 -1.97 15.74
CA LYS A 177 32.17 -1.74 15.34
C LYS A 177 33.11 -2.06 16.51
N PHE A 178 34.25 -2.65 16.20
CA PHE A 178 35.27 -3.02 17.20
C PHE A 178 36.51 -2.18 16.96
N VAL A 179 37.06 -1.59 18.02
CA VAL A 179 38.30 -0.80 17.98
C VAL A 179 39.22 -1.24 19.12
N THR A 180 40.45 -1.61 18.81
CA THR A 180 41.45 -1.89 19.83
C THR A 180 42.25 -0.61 20.10
N VAL A 181 42.22 -0.14 21.32
CA VAL A 181 42.96 1.04 21.77
C VAL A 181 44.24 0.55 22.48
N PRO A 182 45.42 1.13 22.26
CA PRO A 182 45.72 2.48 21.77
C PRO A 182 45.84 2.56 20.26
N VAL A 183 45.43 3.72 19.71
CA VAL A 183 45.75 4.10 18.34
C VAL A 183 46.82 5.20 18.45
N ALA A 184 47.98 4.95 17.87
CA ALA A 184 49.06 5.95 17.88
C ALA A 184 48.64 7.16 17.02
N ASN A 185 48.70 8.35 17.62
CA ASN A 185 48.52 9.66 16.97
C ASN A 185 47.09 10.09 16.55
N GLY A 186 46.13 9.97 17.44
CA GLY A 186 44.80 10.58 17.27
C GLY A 186 43.64 9.64 17.58
N PRO A 187 42.41 10.13 17.61
CA PRO A 187 41.26 9.25 17.84
C PRO A 187 41.06 8.30 16.65
N ALA A 188 40.88 7.01 16.94
CA ALA A 188 40.35 6.10 15.93
C ALA A 188 38.98 6.63 15.47
N VAL A 189 38.70 6.54 14.18
CA VAL A 189 37.41 6.96 13.65
C VAL A 189 36.62 5.74 13.20
N ILE A 190 35.38 5.64 13.63
CA ILE A 190 34.41 4.67 13.16
C ILE A 190 33.20 5.40 12.57
N GLU A 191 32.57 4.81 11.59
CA GLU A 191 31.45 5.42 10.90
C GLU A 191 30.20 4.54 11.01
N PHE A 192 29.04 5.18 11.21
CA PHE A 192 27.74 4.58 11.05
C PHE A 192 26.94 5.34 9.99
N THR A 193 26.08 4.62 9.28
CA THR A 193 25.24 5.20 8.26
C THR A 193 23.90 5.62 8.86
N VAL A 194 23.49 6.84 8.57
CA VAL A 194 22.23 7.41 9.04
C VAL A 194 21.52 8.10 7.89
N LYS A 195 20.21 8.14 7.95
CA LYS A 195 19.40 9.03 7.11
C LYS A 195 18.75 10.07 8.04
N PRO A 196 18.35 11.22 7.51
CA PRO A 196 17.49 12.11 8.28
C PRO A 196 16.38 11.26 8.89
N GLU A 197 16.16 11.37 10.19
CA GLU A 197 14.92 10.90 10.77
C GLU A 197 13.84 11.39 9.82
N ALA A 198 12.98 10.48 9.31
CA ALA A 198 11.77 10.96 8.69
C ALA A 198 11.21 11.93 9.74
N THR A 199 11.49 13.21 9.56
CA THR A 199 10.78 14.20 10.35
C THR A 199 9.36 13.78 10.15
N GLU A 200 8.71 13.26 11.21
CA GLU A 200 7.26 13.33 11.20
C GLU A 200 7.03 14.73 10.68
N PRO A 201 6.44 14.88 9.49
CA PRO A 201 6.26 16.20 8.96
C PRO A 201 5.63 16.92 10.13
N THR A 202 6.40 17.84 10.74
CA THR A 202 5.91 18.61 11.87
C THR A 202 4.63 19.13 11.36
N ASP A 203 3.55 18.59 11.91
CA ASP A 203 2.20 19.01 11.56
C ASP A 203 2.32 20.52 11.48
N PRO A 204 2.25 21.12 10.29
CA PRO A 204 2.63 22.51 10.10
C PRO A 204 1.86 23.25 11.17
N GLU A 205 2.56 23.81 12.19
CA GLU A 205 2.05 24.30 13.48
C GLU A 205 0.61 24.69 13.28
N GLU A 206 -0.34 23.97 13.90
CA GLU A 206 -1.78 24.07 13.58
C GLU A 206 -2.07 25.56 13.43
N PRO A 207 -2.40 26.05 12.23
CA PRO A 207 -2.40 27.47 11.97
C PRO A 207 -3.31 28.09 13.01
N GLU A 208 -2.84 29.13 13.73
CA GLU A 208 -3.56 29.79 14.84
C GLU A 208 -5.00 30.21 14.43
N ASN A 209 -5.31 30.06 13.14
CA ASN A 209 -6.62 30.20 12.54
C ASN A 209 -7.02 28.88 11.85
N PRO A 210 -8.03 28.14 12.37
CA PRO A 210 -8.52 26.90 11.77
C PRO A 210 -9.01 27.03 10.31
N ASP A 211 -9.18 28.25 9.79
CA ASP A 211 -9.59 28.51 8.41
C ASP A 211 -8.41 28.64 7.41
N ASP A 212 -7.15 28.56 7.86
CA ASP A 212 -5.96 28.81 7.04
C ASP A 212 -5.15 27.54 6.66
N CYS A 213 -5.74 26.36 6.80
CA CYS A 213 -5.13 25.07 6.40
C CYS A 213 -5.08 24.94 4.87
N GLN A 214 -4.05 25.53 4.24
CA GLN A 214 -3.80 25.38 2.80
C GLN A 214 -2.99 24.12 2.44
N LEU A 215 -2.31 23.49 3.41
CA LEU A 215 -1.53 22.28 3.23
C LEU A 215 -2.33 21.06 3.71
N PRO A 216 -2.20 19.90 3.04
CA PRO A 216 -2.87 18.68 3.49
C PRO A 216 -2.26 18.18 4.80
N HIS A 217 -3.12 17.75 5.74
CA HIS A 217 -2.71 17.01 6.92
C HIS A 217 -2.24 15.60 6.53
N ILE A 218 -1.09 15.20 7.04
CA ILE A 218 -0.52 13.89 6.76
C ILE A 218 -1.01 12.89 7.81
N ILE A 219 -1.50 11.74 7.39
CA ILE A 219 -2.07 10.71 8.25
C ILE A 219 -1.17 9.47 8.22
N HIS A 220 -0.66 9.04 9.39
CA HIS A 220 0.24 7.89 9.52
C HIS A 220 -0.41 6.68 10.22
N ASN A 221 -1.50 6.87 10.96
CA ASN A 221 -2.08 5.83 11.81
C ASN A 221 -3.60 5.99 12.01
N GLU A 222 -4.23 5.01 12.70
CA GLU A 222 -5.67 5.00 12.98
C GLU A 222 -6.12 6.19 13.85
N GLU A 223 -5.29 6.64 14.78
CA GLU A 223 -5.62 7.76 15.68
C GLU A 223 -5.71 9.06 14.89
N GLU A 224 -4.72 9.36 14.05
CA GLU A 224 -4.73 10.53 13.17
C GLU A 224 -5.85 10.46 12.13
N LEU A 225 -6.14 9.28 11.58
CA LEU A 225 -7.28 9.09 10.68
C LEU A 225 -8.61 9.43 11.38
N SER A 226 -8.74 9.12 12.67
CA SER A 226 -9.93 9.44 13.45
C SER A 226 -10.14 10.95 13.68
N LEU A 227 -9.05 11.74 13.65
CA LEU A 227 -9.11 13.21 13.80
C LEU A 227 -9.72 13.91 12.59
N VAL A 228 -9.79 13.26 11.42
CA VAL A 228 -10.51 13.76 10.24
C VAL A 228 -11.95 14.15 10.60
N ASP A 229 -12.59 13.43 11.54
CA ASP A 229 -13.94 13.71 12.02
C ASP A 229 -14.12 15.13 12.63
N GLN A 230 -13.03 15.72 13.10
CA GLN A 230 -13.02 17.07 13.68
C GLN A 230 -12.76 18.16 12.63
N HIS A 231 -12.25 17.78 11.44
CA HIS A 231 -11.77 18.70 10.41
C HIS A 231 -12.30 18.34 9.01
N MET A 232 -13.60 18.11 8.89
CA MET A 232 -14.27 17.61 7.67
C MET A 232 -14.13 18.51 6.44
N GLY A 233 -13.64 19.75 6.61
CA GLY A 233 -13.37 20.68 5.51
C GLY A 233 -11.92 20.71 5.04
N HIS A 234 -11.01 20.04 5.73
CA HIS A 234 -9.58 20.11 5.46
C HIS A 234 -9.12 19.06 4.43
N ASN A 235 -7.88 19.22 3.96
CA ASN A 235 -7.25 18.26 3.05
C ASN A 235 -6.37 17.30 3.83
N PHE A 236 -6.37 16.03 3.43
CA PHE A 236 -5.63 14.95 4.07
C PHE A 236 -4.90 14.11 3.04
N VAL A 237 -3.76 13.57 3.41
CA VAL A 237 -3.00 12.60 2.61
C VAL A 237 -2.50 11.46 3.49
N LEU A 238 -2.63 10.22 3.02
CA LEU A 238 -2.05 9.08 3.71
C LEU A 238 -0.54 9.00 3.44
N ALA A 239 0.25 8.81 4.50
CA ALA A 239 1.69 8.60 4.41
C ALA A 239 2.06 7.12 4.22
N ASN A 240 1.22 6.20 4.67
CA ASN A 240 1.41 4.75 4.61
C ASN A 240 0.08 4.01 4.70
N ASP A 241 0.14 2.69 4.55
CA ASP A 241 -1.01 1.82 4.78
C ASP A 241 -1.44 1.88 6.25
N ILE A 242 -2.76 1.88 6.50
CA ILE A 242 -3.33 1.92 7.84
C ILE A 242 -4.18 0.68 8.07
N THR A 243 -3.93 -0.01 9.18
CA THR A 243 -4.76 -1.13 9.64
C THR A 243 -5.61 -0.69 10.82
N LEU A 244 -6.93 -0.80 10.68
CA LEU A 244 -7.88 -0.49 11.74
C LEU A 244 -8.06 -1.71 12.66
N GLU A 245 -7.77 -1.54 13.93
CA GLU A 245 -7.82 -2.66 14.90
C GLU A 245 -9.16 -2.76 15.62
N ARG A 246 -9.99 -1.73 15.54
CA ARG A 246 -11.26 -1.61 16.26
C ARG A 246 -12.42 -1.40 15.29
N GLY A 247 -13.66 -1.51 15.82
CA GLY A 247 -14.84 -1.10 15.07
C GLY A 247 -14.74 0.38 14.68
N TRP A 248 -14.94 0.66 13.39
CA TRP A 248 -14.77 2.00 12.85
C TRP A 248 -15.92 2.94 13.21
N LYS A 249 -15.60 4.11 13.73
CA LYS A 249 -16.53 5.23 13.86
C LYS A 249 -16.59 5.97 12.52
N VAL A 250 -17.71 5.91 11.85
CA VAL A 250 -17.92 6.55 10.56
C VAL A 250 -17.67 8.06 10.64
N LEU A 251 -16.79 8.58 9.79
CA LEU A 251 -16.44 10.00 9.77
C LEU A 251 -17.62 10.86 9.34
N GLY A 252 -17.90 11.90 10.10
CA GLY A 252 -19.02 12.82 9.88
C GLY A 252 -20.38 12.28 10.26
N LEU A 253 -20.48 11.06 10.81
CA LEU A 253 -21.75 10.48 11.26
C LEU A 253 -22.24 11.16 12.56
N SER A 254 -23.42 11.73 12.53
CA SER A 254 -24.05 12.31 13.72
C SER A 254 -24.68 11.23 14.60
N SER A 255 -24.28 11.18 15.85
CA SER A 255 -24.91 10.31 16.88
C SER A 255 -26.19 10.90 17.48
N THR A 256 -26.63 12.05 17.02
CA THR A 256 -27.82 12.77 17.48
C THR A 256 -28.82 12.92 16.35
N SER A 257 -29.94 13.58 16.61
CA SER A 257 -30.90 13.94 15.56
C SER A 257 -30.43 15.11 14.65
N ALA A 258 -29.19 15.56 14.79
CA ALA A 258 -28.57 16.51 13.86
C ALA A 258 -28.22 15.82 12.53
N ALA A 259 -28.09 16.60 11.48
CA ALA A 259 -27.62 16.08 10.18
C ALA A 259 -26.14 15.66 10.29
N ASP A 260 -25.75 14.66 9.49
CA ASP A 260 -24.36 14.28 9.32
C ASP A 260 -23.54 15.46 8.78
N VAL A 261 -22.25 15.49 9.14
CA VAL A 261 -21.30 16.52 8.67
C VAL A 261 -20.63 16.01 7.39
N PRO A 262 -20.89 16.64 6.21
CA PRO A 262 -20.26 16.19 4.99
C PRO A 262 -18.76 16.47 4.99
N PHE A 263 -17.97 15.51 4.47
CA PHE A 263 -16.59 15.76 4.10
C PHE A 263 -16.55 16.66 2.86
N THR A 264 -15.87 17.80 2.94
CA THR A 264 -15.81 18.80 1.86
C THR A 264 -14.40 19.08 1.36
N GLY A 265 -13.37 18.55 2.03
CA GLY A 265 -11.98 18.66 1.65
C GLY A 265 -11.54 17.67 0.56
N THR A 266 -10.24 17.45 0.48
CA THR A 266 -9.62 16.38 -0.33
C THR A 266 -9.02 15.34 0.58
N PHE A 267 -9.41 14.08 0.43
CA PHE A 267 -8.77 12.93 1.05
C PHE A 267 -7.99 12.16 -0.02
N ASP A 268 -6.68 12.29 0.01
CA ASP A 268 -5.75 11.63 -0.91
C ASP A 268 -5.18 10.38 -0.25
N GLY A 269 -5.60 9.22 -0.73
CA GLY A 269 -5.05 7.94 -0.26
C GLY A 269 -3.61 7.70 -0.69
N ASN A 270 -3.06 8.51 -1.61
CA ASN A 270 -1.69 8.38 -2.11
C ASN A 270 -1.33 6.94 -2.52
N ASN A 271 -2.30 6.20 -3.03
CA ASN A 271 -2.29 4.77 -3.36
C ASN A 271 -2.11 3.81 -2.17
N HIS A 272 -2.20 4.30 -0.94
CA HIS A 272 -2.17 3.47 0.27
C HIS A 272 -3.51 2.78 0.54
N THR A 273 -3.45 1.81 1.43
CA THR A 273 -4.58 0.95 1.81
C THR A 273 -5.04 1.25 3.23
N ILE A 274 -6.34 1.44 3.42
CA ILE A 274 -6.99 1.33 4.73
C ILE A 274 -7.60 -0.06 4.82
N SER A 275 -7.10 -0.89 5.73
CA SER A 275 -7.53 -2.27 5.94
C SER A 275 -8.22 -2.47 7.29
N GLY A 276 -8.95 -3.59 7.43
CA GLY A 276 -9.64 -3.92 8.68
C GLY A 276 -10.95 -3.13 8.91
N LEU A 277 -11.42 -2.35 7.94
CA LEU A 277 -12.61 -1.53 8.09
C LEU A 277 -13.82 -2.40 8.47
N HIS A 278 -14.45 -2.06 9.59
CA HIS A 278 -15.60 -2.76 10.15
C HIS A 278 -16.52 -1.79 10.89
N SER A 279 -17.76 -1.66 10.43
CA SER A 279 -18.76 -0.83 11.09
C SER A 279 -20.13 -1.47 10.99
N VAL A 280 -20.77 -1.70 12.14
CA VAL A 280 -22.14 -2.21 12.27
C VAL A 280 -22.94 -1.20 13.07
N GLN A 281 -23.86 -0.51 12.43
CA GLN A 281 -24.60 0.64 12.94
C GLN A 281 -26.09 0.53 12.56
N ASP A 282 -26.78 -0.47 13.10
CA ASP A 282 -28.15 -0.86 12.68
C ASP A 282 -29.19 0.26 12.78
N ASP A 283 -28.98 1.23 13.66
CA ASP A 283 -29.88 2.36 13.90
C ASP A 283 -29.51 3.62 13.08
N TYR A 284 -28.37 3.59 12.38
CA TYR A 284 -27.85 4.76 11.66
C TYR A 284 -27.85 4.57 10.15
N SER A 285 -28.16 5.65 9.45
CA SER A 285 -28.00 5.77 8.00
C SER A 285 -26.63 6.32 7.64
N ASN A 286 -26.28 6.28 6.36
CA ASN A 286 -25.06 6.86 5.81
C ASN A 286 -23.79 6.23 6.37
N ILE A 287 -23.64 4.92 6.20
CA ILE A 287 -22.51 4.15 6.71
C ILE A 287 -21.45 3.98 5.62
N GLY A 288 -20.18 4.25 5.98
CA GLY A 288 -19.00 4.13 5.15
C GLY A 288 -17.73 4.43 5.93
N LEU A 289 -16.61 4.58 5.25
CA LEU A 289 -15.45 5.27 5.84
C LEU A 289 -15.88 6.70 6.22
N PHE A 290 -16.62 7.36 5.31
CA PHE A 290 -17.30 8.63 5.51
C PHE A 290 -18.83 8.44 5.47
N ALA A 291 -19.57 9.15 6.30
CA ALA A 291 -21.02 9.17 6.21
C ALA A 291 -21.46 9.81 4.88
N VAL A 292 -20.96 11.00 4.61
CA VAL A 292 -21.31 11.81 3.43
C VAL A 292 -20.07 12.43 2.83
N ASN A 293 -19.83 12.21 1.53
CA ASN A 293 -18.80 12.90 0.77
C ASN A 293 -19.41 14.02 -0.08
N ALA A 294 -18.91 15.24 0.08
CA ALA A 294 -19.17 16.41 -0.76
C ALA A 294 -17.87 17.04 -1.32
N GLY A 295 -16.72 16.48 -0.93
CA GLY A 295 -15.38 16.84 -1.36
C GLY A 295 -14.81 15.83 -2.37
N THR A 296 -13.52 15.62 -2.32
CA THR A 296 -12.80 14.66 -3.20
C THR A 296 -12.13 13.56 -2.37
N ILE A 297 -12.41 12.31 -2.71
CA ILE A 297 -11.69 11.15 -2.18
C ILE A 297 -11.01 10.48 -3.38
N LYS A 298 -9.70 10.30 -3.31
CA LYS A 298 -8.94 9.79 -4.46
C LYS A 298 -7.78 8.89 -4.08
N ASP A 299 -7.32 8.10 -5.06
CA ASP A 299 -6.08 7.31 -5.00
C ASP A 299 -6.02 6.42 -3.73
N LEU A 300 -7.12 5.74 -3.39
CA LEU A 300 -7.30 5.02 -2.13
C LEU A 300 -7.71 3.58 -2.36
N LYS A 301 -7.11 2.65 -1.60
CA LYS A 301 -7.60 1.28 -1.46
C LYS A 301 -8.26 1.09 -0.10
N VAL A 302 -9.39 0.38 -0.07
CA VAL A 302 -10.12 0.09 1.18
C VAL A 302 -10.46 -1.39 1.26
N GLU A 303 -10.04 -2.03 2.35
CA GLU A 303 -10.39 -3.41 2.65
C GLU A 303 -11.31 -3.47 3.86
N ALA A 304 -12.54 -3.96 3.65
CA ALA A 304 -13.58 -4.01 4.68
C ALA A 304 -14.03 -5.44 4.99
N ASN A 305 -14.19 -5.71 6.28
CA ASN A 305 -14.79 -6.96 6.74
C ASN A 305 -16.32 -6.91 6.65
N GLN A 306 -16.94 -5.90 7.25
CA GLN A 306 -18.39 -5.75 7.29
C GLN A 306 -18.76 -4.28 7.44
N MET A 307 -19.61 -3.81 6.53
CA MET A 307 -20.26 -2.50 6.60
C MET A 307 -21.76 -2.73 6.68
N GLU A 308 -22.41 -2.32 7.77
CA GLU A 308 -23.82 -2.55 7.99
C GLU A 308 -24.49 -1.33 8.62
N GLY A 309 -25.66 -0.98 8.15
CA GLY A 309 -26.41 0.16 8.63
C GLY A 309 -27.88 0.14 8.24
N TRP A 310 -28.59 1.21 8.63
CA TRP A 310 -30.02 1.28 8.40
C TRP A 310 -30.38 1.54 6.93
N SER A 311 -29.80 2.56 6.30
CA SER A 311 -30.29 3.01 4.98
C SER A 311 -29.20 3.06 3.90
N GLU A 312 -28.41 4.10 3.77
CA GLU A 312 -27.40 4.27 2.74
C GLU A 312 -26.07 3.69 3.23
N VAL A 313 -25.63 2.58 2.66
CA VAL A 313 -24.42 1.87 3.07
C VAL A 313 -23.50 1.63 1.90
N GLY A 314 -22.26 2.10 2.03
CA GLY A 314 -21.15 1.81 1.11
C GLY A 314 -19.86 1.61 1.89
N THR A 315 -18.83 1.06 1.29
CA THR A 315 -17.56 0.91 2.00
C THR A 315 -16.84 2.24 2.17
N VAL A 316 -16.88 3.12 1.15
CA VAL A 316 -16.21 4.42 1.21
C VAL A 316 -17.14 5.51 1.71
N ALA A 317 -18.36 5.57 1.22
CA ALA A 317 -19.32 6.57 1.69
C ALA A 317 -20.75 6.02 1.67
N GLY A 318 -21.54 6.41 2.67
CA GLY A 318 -22.97 6.20 2.62
C GLY A 318 -23.60 6.97 1.46
N ILE A 319 -23.28 8.26 1.37
CA ILE A 319 -23.71 9.15 0.28
C ILE A 319 -22.51 9.87 -0.34
N ASN A 320 -22.43 9.87 -1.67
CA ASN A 320 -21.63 10.80 -2.44
C ASN A 320 -22.55 11.91 -2.96
N GLN A 321 -22.47 13.11 -2.38
CA GLN A 321 -23.37 14.23 -2.71
C GLN A 321 -23.07 14.85 -4.08
N ALA A 322 -23.98 15.71 -4.55
CA ALA A 322 -23.73 16.55 -5.71
C ALA A 322 -22.50 17.44 -5.47
N GLY A 323 -21.52 17.37 -6.37
CA GLY A 323 -20.20 17.99 -6.22
C GLY A 323 -19.14 17.09 -5.61
N GLY A 324 -19.53 16.03 -4.87
CA GLY A 324 -18.60 15.04 -4.36
C GLY A 324 -17.97 14.19 -5.48
N VAL A 325 -16.68 13.92 -5.35
CA VAL A 325 -15.88 13.17 -6.32
C VAL A 325 -15.20 11.98 -5.65
N LEU A 326 -15.35 10.80 -6.25
CA LEU A 326 -14.49 9.66 -5.98
C LEU A 326 -13.68 9.36 -7.25
N SER A 327 -12.36 9.29 -7.14
CA SER A 327 -11.46 9.05 -8.26
C SER A 327 -10.37 8.05 -7.91
N ASN A 328 -10.22 6.99 -8.69
CA ASN A 328 -9.22 5.95 -8.46
C ASN A 328 -9.32 5.35 -7.03
N VAL A 329 -10.54 4.94 -6.65
CA VAL A 329 -10.82 4.35 -5.32
C VAL A 329 -11.24 2.89 -5.49
N HIS A 330 -10.52 1.98 -4.84
CA HIS A 330 -10.69 0.55 -5.02
C HIS A 330 -11.07 -0.12 -3.71
N VAL A 331 -12.16 -0.88 -3.74
CA VAL A 331 -12.71 -1.55 -2.56
C VAL A 331 -12.61 -3.06 -2.69
N GLN A 332 -12.17 -3.71 -1.61
CA GLN A 332 -12.41 -5.12 -1.34
C GLN A 332 -13.23 -5.25 -0.06
N ALA A 333 -14.40 -5.89 -0.13
CA ALA A 333 -15.24 -6.09 1.05
C ALA A 333 -15.80 -7.52 1.11
N ASN A 334 -16.09 -7.99 2.32
CA ASN A 334 -16.76 -9.28 2.51
C ASN A 334 -18.29 -9.11 2.56
N TYR A 335 -18.76 -8.01 3.16
CA TYR A 335 -20.20 -7.76 3.33
C TYR A 335 -20.50 -6.26 3.38
N VAL A 336 -21.55 -5.86 2.66
CA VAL A 336 -22.12 -4.49 2.71
C VAL A 336 -23.63 -4.60 2.79
N GLY A 337 -24.24 -4.14 3.89
CA GLY A 337 -25.65 -4.35 4.20
C GLY A 337 -26.44 -3.10 4.58
N ALA A 338 -27.59 -2.85 3.91
CA ALA A 338 -28.55 -1.80 4.26
C ALA A 338 -29.88 -2.43 4.71
N LEU A 339 -30.17 -2.37 6.01
CA LEU A 339 -31.22 -3.16 6.65
C LEU A 339 -32.58 -2.44 6.78
N SER A 340 -32.71 -1.20 6.31
CA SER A 340 -33.94 -0.42 6.39
C SER A 340 -35.13 -1.14 5.75
N THR A 341 -36.17 -1.38 6.52
CA THR A 341 -37.43 -1.99 6.05
C THR A 341 -38.46 -0.96 5.57
N GLY A 342 -38.12 0.33 5.62
CA GLY A 342 -38.99 1.43 5.20
C GLY A 342 -39.06 1.64 3.70
N SER A 343 -40.12 2.30 3.21
CA SER A 343 -40.31 2.58 1.79
C SER A 343 -39.35 3.64 1.22
N ALA A 344 -38.59 4.35 2.05
CA ALA A 344 -37.75 5.47 1.68
C ALA A 344 -36.24 5.17 1.71
N GLY A 345 -35.80 3.96 2.08
CA GLY A 345 -34.39 3.70 2.32
C GLY A 345 -33.96 2.26 2.02
N GLY A 346 -32.69 1.97 2.23
CA GLY A 346 -32.07 0.67 1.98
C GLY A 346 -31.33 0.61 0.65
N TYR A 347 -30.29 1.43 0.53
CA TYR A 347 -29.36 1.45 -0.60
C TYR A 347 -28.03 0.86 -0.15
N ALA A 348 -27.64 -0.28 -0.66
CA ALA A 348 -26.31 -0.85 -0.44
C ALA A 348 -25.51 -0.91 -1.73
N GLY A 349 -24.28 -0.41 -1.68
CA GLY A 349 -23.32 -0.49 -2.78
C GLY A 349 -21.94 -0.85 -2.28
N GLY A 350 -21.19 -1.65 -3.03
CA GLY A 350 -19.84 -2.04 -2.63
C GLY A 350 -18.94 -0.84 -2.36
N LEU A 351 -19.06 0.23 -3.13
CA LEU A 351 -18.32 1.49 -2.98
C LEU A 351 -19.15 2.53 -2.22
N VAL A 352 -20.36 2.84 -2.71
CA VAL A 352 -21.22 3.92 -2.21
C VAL A 352 -22.68 3.47 -2.14
N GLY A 353 -23.38 3.79 -1.05
CA GLY A 353 -24.83 3.53 -0.93
C GLY A 353 -25.62 4.32 -1.98
N ARG A 354 -25.47 5.64 -2.01
CA ARG A 354 -26.15 6.53 -2.97
C ARG A 354 -25.21 7.55 -3.60
N ASN A 355 -25.10 7.54 -4.92
CA ASN A 355 -24.28 8.49 -5.68
C ASN A 355 -25.13 9.59 -6.31
N ASN A 356 -24.88 10.84 -5.95
CA ASN A 356 -25.40 12.06 -6.61
C ASN A 356 -24.26 12.88 -7.25
N GLY A 357 -23.00 12.51 -7.01
CA GLY A 357 -21.78 13.17 -7.48
C GLY A 357 -21.13 12.44 -8.66
N THR A 358 -19.82 12.43 -8.68
CA THR A 358 -19.01 11.81 -9.74
C THR A 358 -18.18 10.67 -9.16
N ILE A 359 -18.14 9.54 -9.86
CA ILE A 359 -17.30 8.38 -9.58
C ILE A 359 -16.53 8.06 -10.86
N THR A 360 -15.20 8.07 -10.82
CA THR A 360 -14.34 7.81 -11.99
C THR A 360 -13.17 6.91 -11.62
N GLY A 361 -12.88 5.90 -12.45
CA GLY A 361 -11.74 5.01 -12.26
C GLY A 361 -11.83 4.16 -10.99
N CYS A 362 -13.03 3.88 -10.49
CA CYS A 362 -13.24 3.19 -9.22
C CYS A 362 -13.65 1.73 -9.40
N SER A 363 -13.43 0.93 -8.36
CA SER A 363 -13.88 -0.46 -8.37
C SER A 363 -14.39 -0.95 -7.02
N ALA A 364 -15.27 -1.93 -7.06
CA ALA A 364 -15.68 -2.66 -5.88
C ALA A 364 -15.69 -4.17 -6.15
N THR A 365 -14.93 -4.91 -5.34
CA THR A 365 -14.95 -6.36 -5.27
C THR A 365 -15.54 -6.80 -3.95
N VAL A 366 -16.73 -7.45 -3.97
CA VAL A 366 -17.35 -7.94 -2.75
C VAL A 366 -17.37 -9.47 -2.81
N THR A 367 -16.53 -10.09 -1.95
CA THR A 367 -16.21 -11.52 -2.03
C THR A 367 -17.11 -12.42 -1.20
N GLY A 368 -17.95 -11.85 -0.34
CA GLY A 368 -18.87 -12.63 0.46
C GLY A 368 -19.85 -13.42 -0.44
N SER A 369 -19.95 -14.73 -0.21
CA SER A 369 -20.78 -15.64 -1.01
C SER A 369 -22.01 -16.13 -0.25
N GLY A 370 -23.07 -16.46 -0.99
CA GLY A 370 -24.32 -17.00 -0.45
C GLY A 370 -25.38 -15.94 -0.17
N LEU A 371 -26.60 -16.42 0.20
CA LEU A 371 -27.82 -15.60 0.30
C LEU A 371 -27.83 -14.55 1.43
N THR A 372 -26.81 -14.51 2.29
CA THR A 372 -26.69 -13.58 3.40
C THR A 372 -25.35 -12.84 3.38
N ARG A 373 -24.62 -12.91 2.26
CA ARG A 373 -23.30 -12.32 2.11
C ARG A 373 -23.23 -11.54 0.79
N GLY A 374 -22.16 -10.78 0.58
CA GLY A 374 -22.02 -9.89 -0.55
C GLY A 374 -22.69 -8.54 -0.29
N VAL A 375 -23.30 -7.95 -1.30
CA VAL A 375 -24.05 -6.69 -1.15
C VAL A 375 -25.51 -7.01 -0.90
N VAL A 376 -26.03 -6.60 0.26
CA VAL A 376 -27.38 -6.91 0.74
C VAL A 376 -28.17 -5.62 1.01
N ALA A 377 -29.36 -5.47 0.45
CA ALA A 377 -30.24 -4.35 0.77
C ALA A 377 -31.70 -4.74 0.81
N TYR A 378 -32.48 -3.92 1.53
CA TYR A 378 -33.93 -4.08 1.51
C TYR A 378 -34.54 -3.54 0.21
N ASN A 379 -34.07 -2.40 -0.30
CA ASN A 379 -34.63 -1.80 -1.52
C ASN A 379 -33.71 -1.89 -2.74
N TYR A 380 -32.50 -1.35 -2.64
CA TYR A 380 -31.59 -1.22 -3.79
C TYR A 380 -30.21 -1.79 -3.44
N ALA A 381 -29.84 -2.89 -4.06
CA ALA A 381 -28.50 -3.46 -3.95
C ALA A 381 -27.77 -3.41 -5.28
N GLY A 382 -26.55 -2.90 -5.29
CA GLY A 382 -25.68 -2.85 -6.45
C GLY A 382 -24.22 -3.11 -6.12
N GLY A 383 -23.50 -3.75 -7.04
CA GLY A 383 -22.12 -4.15 -6.81
C GLY A 383 -21.19 -2.94 -6.58
N LEU A 384 -21.40 -1.85 -7.30
CA LEU A 384 -20.67 -0.60 -7.07
C LEU A 384 -21.49 0.39 -6.24
N VAL A 385 -22.73 0.68 -6.64
CA VAL A 385 -23.60 1.64 -5.97
C VAL A 385 -25.01 1.09 -5.77
N GLY A 386 -25.64 1.37 -4.62
CA GLY A 386 -27.04 1.05 -4.39
C GLY A 386 -27.95 1.82 -5.35
N GLY A 387 -27.73 3.13 -5.49
CA GLY A 387 -28.43 3.98 -6.46
C GLY A 387 -27.56 5.08 -7.04
N ASN A 388 -27.74 5.37 -8.35
CA ASN A 388 -27.02 6.40 -9.07
C ASN A 388 -27.95 7.51 -9.60
N TRP A 389 -27.72 8.74 -9.18
CA TRP A 389 -28.31 9.98 -9.69
C TRP A 389 -27.27 10.90 -10.33
N GLY A 390 -25.98 10.60 -10.14
CA GLY A 390 -24.83 11.33 -10.64
C GLY A 390 -24.22 10.70 -11.88
N THR A 391 -22.91 10.81 -11.99
CA THR A 391 -22.11 10.24 -13.10
C THR A 391 -21.15 9.19 -12.59
N ILE A 392 -21.07 8.06 -13.29
CA ILE A 392 -20.10 7.00 -13.04
C ILE A 392 -19.41 6.68 -14.36
N GLU A 393 -18.07 6.78 -14.36
CA GLU A 393 -17.26 6.52 -15.56
C GLU A 393 -16.08 5.61 -15.23
N GLU A 394 -15.65 4.82 -16.21
CA GLU A 394 -14.43 3.99 -16.17
C GLU A 394 -14.30 3.15 -14.88
N SER A 395 -15.41 2.54 -14.46
CA SER A 395 -15.52 1.87 -13.18
C SER A 395 -16.09 0.46 -13.33
N TYR A 396 -15.77 -0.41 -12.38
CA TYR A 396 -16.29 -1.78 -12.44
C TYR A 396 -16.73 -2.34 -11.10
N ALA A 397 -17.53 -3.44 -11.16
CA ALA A 397 -17.92 -4.20 -9.99
C ALA A 397 -17.74 -5.71 -10.21
N MET A 398 -17.27 -6.38 -9.15
CA MET A 398 -17.17 -7.82 -9.05
C MET A 398 -17.85 -8.26 -7.75
N ALA A 399 -19.12 -8.68 -7.81
CA ALA A 399 -19.89 -8.95 -6.59
C ALA A 399 -21.01 -9.98 -6.79
N GLY A 400 -21.41 -10.61 -5.69
CA GLY A 400 -22.69 -11.24 -5.52
C GLY A 400 -23.69 -10.27 -4.88
N ILE A 401 -24.90 -10.20 -5.39
CA ILE A 401 -25.91 -9.22 -4.99
C ILE A 401 -27.16 -9.91 -4.46
N ASN A 402 -27.61 -9.47 -3.29
CA ASN A 402 -28.84 -9.98 -2.70
C ASN A 402 -29.77 -8.85 -2.24
N ALA A 403 -30.83 -8.60 -2.98
CA ALA A 403 -31.86 -7.66 -2.59
C ALA A 403 -33.09 -8.40 -2.01
N GLY A 404 -33.09 -8.58 -0.70
CA GLY A 404 -34.26 -8.99 0.07
C GLY A 404 -34.70 -10.43 0.01
N TYR A 405 -33.87 -11.38 -0.42
CA TYR A 405 -34.33 -12.72 -0.77
C TYR A 405 -34.73 -13.62 0.43
N LYS A 406 -34.00 -13.62 1.54
CA LYS A 406 -34.23 -14.70 2.55
C LYS A 406 -35.10 -14.32 3.75
N SER A 407 -34.92 -13.14 4.33
CA SER A 407 -35.66 -12.79 5.54
C SER A 407 -37.09 -12.31 5.29
N TYR A 408 -37.44 -11.99 4.05
CA TYR A 408 -38.69 -11.30 3.69
C TYR A 408 -39.67 -12.14 2.88
N ILE A 409 -39.23 -13.12 2.08
CA ILE A 409 -40.15 -14.11 1.48
C ILE A 409 -40.86 -14.89 2.57
N ASP A 410 -40.13 -15.25 3.62
CA ASP A 410 -40.69 -15.97 4.81
C ASP A 410 -41.67 -15.11 5.62
N GLN A 411 -41.69 -13.78 5.46
CA GLN A 411 -42.57 -12.85 6.17
C GLN A 411 -43.71 -12.30 5.29
N GLY A 412 -43.87 -12.76 4.07
CA GLY A 412 -44.99 -12.37 3.19
C GLY A 412 -44.99 -10.90 2.74
N ARG A 413 -43.82 -10.20 2.75
CA ARG A 413 -43.71 -8.79 2.37
C ARG A 413 -43.48 -8.65 0.85
N THR A 414 -44.19 -7.71 0.22
CA THR A 414 -44.26 -7.52 -1.24
C THR A 414 -43.61 -6.22 -1.72
N SER A 415 -42.72 -5.61 -0.96
CA SER A 415 -42.13 -4.29 -1.27
C SER A 415 -40.98 -4.35 -2.30
N ALA A 416 -40.71 -3.25 -2.94
CA ALA A 416 -39.86 -3.12 -4.13
C ALA A 416 -38.38 -3.41 -3.87
N TYR A 417 -37.87 -4.54 -4.32
CA TYR A 417 -36.49 -5.00 -4.13
C TYR A 417 -35.77 -5.08 -5.46
N TYR A 418 -34.72 -4.27 -5.61
CA TYR A 418 -33.98 -4.05 -6.82
C TYR A 418 -32.54 -4.58 -6.68
N ALA A 419 -32.16 -5.60 -7.41
CA ALA A 419 -30.82 -6.18 -7.43
C ALA A 419 -30.15 -5.96 -8.78
N GLY A 420 -29.07 -5.20 -8.82
CA GLY A 420 -28.27 -4.98 -10.02
C GLY A 420 -26.80 -5.28 -9.79
N GLY A 421 -26.14 -5.95 -10.73
CA GLY A 421 -24.73 -6.31 -10.58
C GLY A 421 -23.81 -5.09 -10.43
N PHE A 422 -24.17 -3.95 -11.03
CA PHE A 422 -23.45 -2.67 -10.92
C PHE A 422 -24.20 -1.67 -10.03
N ALA A 423 -25.48 -1.42 -10.35
CA ALA A 423 -26.32 -0.49 -9.59
C ALA A 423 -27.71 -1.07 -9.37
N GLY A 424 -28.27 -0.90 -8.18
CA GLY A 424 -29.68 -1.22 -7.90
C GLY A 424 -30.63 -0.35 -8.69
N GLY A 425 -30.37 0.96 -8.77
CA GLY A 425 -31.08 1.92 -9.59
C GLY A 425 -30.18 2.92 -10.29
N ASN A 426 -30.55 3.36 -11.49
CA ASN A 426 -29.86 4.40 -12.23
C ASN A 426 -30.85 5.42 -12.80
N VAL A 427 -30.68 6.68 -12.46
CA VAL A 427 -31.35 7.83 -13.09
C VAL A 427 -30.36 8.90 -13.57
N GLY A 428 -29.06 8.64 -13.39
CA GLY A 428 -27.92 9.42 -13.86
C GLY A 428 -27.25 8.79 -15.08
N THR A 429 -25.95 9.01 -15.21
CA THR A 429 -25.12 8.48 -16.30
C THR A 429 -24.15 7.42 -15.81
N ILE A 430 -24.08 6.31 -16.53
CA ILE A 430 -23.07 5.24 -16.38
C ILE A 430 -22.39 5.08 -17.73
N ARG A 431 -21.07 5.24 -17.81
CA ARG A 431 -20.31 5.18 -19.05
C ARG A 431 -19.00 4.42 -18.87
N ASN A 432 -18.64 3.61 -19.88
CA ASN A 432 -17.40 2.83 -19.89
C ASN A 432 -17.24 2.00 -18.62
N CYS A 433 -18.28 1.29 -18.23
CA CYS A 433 -18.32 0.52 -16.99
C CYS A 433 -18.61 -0.94 -17.26
N TYR A 434 -18.19 -1.81 -16.34
CA TYR A 434 -18.53 -3.22 -16.49
C TYR A 434 -18.82 -3.93 -15.17
N VAL A 435 -19.44 -5.10 -15.31
CA VAL A 435 -19.69 -6.05 -14.23
C VAL A 435 -19.20 -7.43 -14.65
N ILE A 436 -18.50 -8.09 -13.75
CA ILE A 436 -18.31 -9.53 -13.76
C ILE A 436 -18.95 -10.09 -12.49
N ALA A 437 -20.10 -10.73 -12.63
CA ALA A 437 -20.79 -11.31 -11.47
C ALA A 437 -20.01 -12.52 -10.96
N THR A 438 -19.61 -12.47 -9.69
CA THR A 438 -18.84 -13.54 -9.03
C THR A 438 -19.73 -14.57 -8.36
N ASP A 439 -20.97 -14.20 -8.00
CA ASP A 439 -21.96 -15.05 -7.36
C ASP A 439 -23.39 -14.68 -7.85
N TYR A 440 -24.41 -15.09 -7.13
CA TYR A 440 -25.81 -14.83 -7.44
C TYR A 440 -26.16 -13.34 -7.47
N ILE A 441 -26.96 -12.93 -8.44
CA ILE A 441 -27.67 -11.65 -8.43
C ILE A 441 -29.15 -11.96 -8.21
N VAL A 442 -29.64 -11.73 -7.00
CA VAL A 442 -30.96 -12.17 -6.55
C VAL A 442 -31.76 -11.00 -6.01
N GLY A 443 -33.02 -10.90 -6.41
CA GLY A 443 -33.94 -9.88 -5.92
C GLY A 443 -35.40 -10.32 -6.05
N VAL A 444 -36.34 -9.50 -5.55
CA VAL A 444 -37.76 -9.86 -5.50
C VAL A 444 -38.54 -9.27 -6.67
N GLN A 445 -38.32 -8.02 -7.07
CA GLN A 445 -39.13 -7.36 -8.09
C GLN A 445 -38.38 -7.07 -9.40
N ARG A 446 -37.21 -6.44 -9.32
CA ARG A 446 -36.40 -6.10 -10.51
C ARG A 446 -35.00 -6.59 -10.32
N VAL A 447 -34.56 -7.42 -11.23
CA VAL A 447 -33.23 -8.02 -11.18
C VAL A 447 -32.57 -7.84 -12.54
N GLY A 448 -31.39 -7.22 -12.52
CA GLY A 448 -30.59 -7.02 -13.72
C GLY A 448 -29.13 -7.41 -13.48
N GLY A 449 -28.55 -8.10 -14.45
CA GLY A 449 -27.12 -8.45 -14.38
C GLY A 449 -26.22 -7.22 -14.29
N PHE A 450 -26.65 -6.09 -14.88
CA PHE A 450 -25.98 -4.81 -14.78
C PHE A 450 -26.73 -3.85 -13.85
N VAL A 451 -27.95 -3.45 -14.18
CA VAL A 451 -28.78 -2.51 -13.39
C VAL A 451 -30.18 -3.10 -13.21
N ALA A 452 -30.72 -3.05 -11.99
CA ALA A 452 -32.08 -3.54 -11.76
C ALA A 452 -33.14 -2.60 -12.35
N PHE A 453 -32.95 -1.29 -12.24
CA PHE A 453 -33.85 -0.27 -12.79
C PHE A 453 -33.07 0.89 -13.40
N ASN A 454 -33.22 1.09 -14.71
CA ASN A 454 -32.77 2.29 -15.42
C ASN A 454 -33.97 3.21 -15.65
N GLY A 455 -34.05 4.29 -14.91
CA GLY A 455 -35.16 5.24 -14.94
C GLY A 455 -35.15 6.12 -16.20
N SER A 456 -36.20 6.93 -16.42
CA SER A 456 -36.41 7.70 -17.66
C SER A 456 -35.28 8.67 -18.02
N ASN A 457 -34.54 9.17 -17.05
CA ASN A 457 -33.36 10.02 -17.26
C ASN A 457 -32.05 9.24 -17.26
N GLY A 458 -32.09 7.94 -16.94
CA GLY A 458 -30.91 7.09 -16.83
C GLY A 458 -30.29 6.81 -18.19
N GLN A 459 -28.98 6.95 -18.28
CA GLN A 459 -28.17 6.68 -19.46
C GLN A 459 -27.10 5.65 -19.15
N ILE A 460 -26.94 4.64 -20.00
CA ILE A 460 -25.87 3.64 -19.90
C ILE A 460 -25.19 3.57 -21.27
N ILE A 461 -23.88 3.80 -21.28
CA ILE A 461 -23.12 4.00 -22.51
C ILE A 461 -21.85 3.16 -22.48
N SER A 462 -21.52 2.48 -23.59
CA SER A 462 -20.26 1.76 -23.80
C SER A 462 -19.87 0.85 -22.63
N SER A 463 -20.82 0.06 -22.15
CA SER A 463 -20.69 -0.73 -20.93
C SER A 463 -21.06 -2.19 -21.19
N TYR A 464 -20.54 -3.10 -20.36
CA TYR A 464 -20.88 -4.51 -20.51
C TYR A 464 -21.11 -5.24 -19.20
N VAL A 465 -21.75 -6.39 -19.29
CA VAL A 465 -21.94 -7.33 -18.18
C VAL A 465 -21.60 -8.76 -18.60
N VAL A 466 -20.86 -9.42 -17.72
CA VAL A 466 -20.67 -10.87 -17.74
C VAL A 466 -21.46 -11.44 -16.55
N PRO A 467 -22.71 -11.87 -16.77
CA PRO A 467 -23.51 -12.43 -15.71
C PRO A 467 -22.99 -13.83 -15.39
N ASN A 468 -22.86 -14.16 -14.12
CA ASN A 468 -22.83 -15.57 -13.73
C ASN A 468 -24.20 -16.19 -14.05
N ASN A 469 -24.30 -17.51 -14.22
CA ASN A 469 -25.51 -18.22 -14.62
C ASN A 469 -26.76 -18.00 -13.74
N TRP A 470 -26.67 -17.17 -12.71
CA TRP A 470 -27.64 -17.01 -11.64
C TRP A 470 -28.11 -15.56 -11.45
N VAL A 471 -28.64 -14.94 -12.50
CA VAL A 471 -29.51 -13.77 -12.35
C VAL A 471 -30.91 -14.27 -12.09
N TYR A 472 -31.33 -14.25 -10.85
CA TYR A 472 -32.58 -14.90 -10.41
C TYR A 472 -33.48 -13.90 -9.69
N GLY A 473 -34.70 -13.77 -10.12
CA GLY A 473 -35.64 -12.86 -9.53
C GLY A 473 -37.07 -13.26 -9.61
N GLY A 474 -37.85 -12.74 -8.65
CA GLY A 474 -39.18 -13.22 -8.43
C GLY A 474 -40.22 -12.76 -9.45
N GLN A 475 -40.77 -11.57 -9.31
CA GLN A 475 -42.18 -11.43 -9.71
C GLN A 475 -42.44 -10.60 -10.98
N THR A 476 -41.54 -9.68 -11.39
CA THR A 476 -41.96 -8.75 -12.43
C THR A 476 -40.95 -8.53 -13.57
N TYR A 477 -39.68 -8.31 -13.27
CA TYR A 477 -38.67 -7.98 -14.28
C TYR A 477 -37.31 -8.60 -13.95
N THR A 478 -36.89 -9.61 -14.69
CA THR A 478 -35.57 -10.24 -14.59
C THR A 478 -34.90 -10.25 -15.95
N SER A 479 -33.64 -9.78 -16.00
CA SER A 479 -32.84 -9.77 -17.22
C SER A 479 -31.34 -9.93 -16.86
N ILE A 480 -30.59 -10.54 -17.77
CA ILE A 480 -29.13 -10.65 -17.65
C ILE A 480 -28.42 -9.28 -17.80
N SER A 481 -29.13 -8.23 -18.21
CA SER A 481 -28.63 -6.86 -18.35
C SER A 481 -29.38 -5.89 -17.43
N ILE A 482 -30.52 -5.36 -17.87
CA ILE A 482 -31.34 -4.42 -17.13
C ILE A 482 -32.67 -5.07 -16.77
N GLY A 483 -33.04 -5.07 -15.49
CA GLY A 483 -34.32 -5.60 -15.05
C GLY A 483 -35.48 -4.82 -15.72
N LYS A 484 -35.64 -3.54 -15.41
CA LYS A 484 -36.57 -2.63 -16.08
C LYS A 484 -35.82 -1.43 -16.67
N ASN A 485 -35.98 -1.19 -17.96
CA ASN A 485 -35.35 -0.09 -18.67
C ASN A 485 -36.40 0.90 -19.18
N ASP A 486 -36.49 2.06 -18.55
CA ASP A 486 -37.28 3.22 -18.98
C ASP A 486 -36.37 4.34 -19.56
N GLY A 487 -35.03 4.18 -19.42
CA GLY A 487 -34.01 5.11 -19.88
C GLY A 487 -33.39 4.73 -21.23
N SER A 488 -32.20 5.22 -21.48
CA SER A 488 -31.46 4.96 -22.73
C SER A 488 -30.21 4.11 -22.51
N THR A 489 -29.86 3.34 -23.56
CA THR A 489 -28.63 2.54 -23.61
C THR A 489 -27.98 2.70 -24.98
N THR A 490 -26.65 2.81 -25.03
CA THR A 490 -25.89 2.97 -26.26
C THR A 490 -24.62 2.14 -26.20
N ASN A 491 -24.37 1.31 -27.20
CA ASN A 491 -23.16 0.47 -27.30
C ASN A 491 -22.91 -0.41 -26.05
N CYS A 492 -23.97 -0.99 -25.51
CA CYS A 492 -23.88 -1.84 -24.32
C CYS A 492 -24.05 -3.30 -24.69
N TYR A 493 -23.33 -4.19 -23.97
CA TYR A 493 -23.27 -5.60 -24.27
C TYR A 493 -23.51 -6.50 -23.05
N ALA A 494 -24.24 -7.60 -23.27
CA ALA A 494 -24.44 -8.64 -22.26
C ALA A 494 -23.98 -9.98 -22.79
N VAL A 495 -23.05 -10.62 -22.11
CA VAL A 495 -22.57 -11.95 -22.45
C VAL A 495 -23.64 -12.97 -22.15
N SER A 496 -24.03 -13.76 -23.17
CA SER A 496 -25.03 -14.82 -23.02
C SER A 496 -24.89 -15.90 -24.08
N THR A 497 -24.80 -17.13 -23.61
CA THR A 497 -24.88 -18.34 -24.45
C THR A 497 -26.26 -18.98 -24.45
N THR A 498 -27.14 -18.61 -23.50
CA THR A 498 -28.48 -19.17 -23.33
C THR A 498 -29.54 -18.16 -23.77
N PRO A 499 -30.69 -18.66 -24.29
CA PRO A 499 -31.84 -17.80 -24.57
C PRO A 499 -32.32 -17.11 -23.29
N GLY A 500 -32.24 -15.80 -23.21
CA GLY A 500 -32.72 -15.01 -22.10
C GLY A 500 -33.10 -13.61 -22.57
N THR A 501 -33.86 -12.85 -21.77
CA THR A 501 -34.22 -11.48 -22.07
C THR A 501 -32.99 -10.59 -21.87
N VAL A 502 -32.54 -9.94 -22.95
CA VAL A 502 -31.51 -8.88 -22.90
C VAL A 502 -32.25 -7.57 -23.09
N ASN A 503 -32.44 -6.85 -21.98
CA ASN A 503 -33.22 -5.62 -22.00
C ASN A 503 -32.27 -4.42 -22.09
N GLY A 504 -32.33 -3.70 -23.19
CA GLY A 504 -31.49 -2.52 -23.43
C GLY A 504 -30.05 -2.77 -23.88
N PHE A 505 -29.52 -3.99 -23.73
CA PHE A 505 -28.14 -4.36 -24.14
C PHE A 505 -28.15 -5.25 -25.36
N ASN A 506 -27.11 -5.17 -26.18
CA ASN A 506 -26.85 -6.08 -27.25
C ASN A 506 -26.33 -7.43 -26.70
N ARG A 507 -26.86 -8.54 -27.19
CA ARG A 507 -26.33 -9.86 -26.83
C ARG A 507 -25.02 -10.10 -27.58
N ILE A 508 -24.02 -10.62 -26.86
CA ILE A 508 -22.72 -10.96 -27.41
C ILE A 508 -22.26 -12.31 -26.85
N SER A 509 -21.51 -13.09 -27.63
CA SER A 509 -20.84 -14.25 -27.08
C SER A 509 -19.62 -13.87 -26.24
N SER A 510 -19.21 -14.74 -25.31
CA SER A 510 -17.99 -14.54 -24.55
C SER A 510 -16.77 -14.35 -25.47
N ALA A 511 -16.62 -15.23 -26.48
CA ALA A 511 -15.49 -15.16 -27.40
C ALA A 511 -15.49 -13.89 -28.25
N ASP A 512 -16.66 -13.42 -28.72
CA ASP A 512 -16.73 -12.19 -29.51
C ASP A 512 -16.37 -10.96 -28.65
N LEU A 513 -16.86 -10.88 -27.42
CA LEU A 513 -16.53 -9.78 -26.51
C LEU A 513 -15.03 -9.78 -26.17
N GLN A 514 -14.45 -10.95 -25.85
CA GLN A 514 -13.02 -11.10 -25.56
C GLN A 514 -12.11 -10.71 -26.74
N ASN A 515 -12.57 -10.96 -27.96
CA ASN A 515 -11.81 -10.63 -29.17
C ASN A 515 -12.16 -9.25 -29.75
N GLY A 516 -13.05 -8.49 -29.11
CA GLY A 516 -13.56 -7.21 -29.63
C GLY A 516 -14.41 -7.34 -30.91
N THR A 517 -14.83 -8.57 -31.28
CA THR A 517 -15.59 -8.82 -32.51
C THR A 517 -17.05 -8.40 -32.33
N GLY A 518 -17.54 -7.52 -33.20
CA GLY A 518 -18.93 -7.03 -33.10
C GLY A 518 -19.18 -6.05 -31.97
N VAL A 519 -18.14 -5.61 -31.30
CA VAL A 519 -18.17 -4.55 -30.27
C VAL A 519 -18.02 -3.19 -30.95
N SER A 520 -18.95 -2.28 -30.75
CA SER A 520 -18.88 -0.89 -31.23
C SER A 520 -18.96 0.09 -30.06
N GLY A 521 -18.34 1.24 -30.22
CA GLY A 521 -18.37 2.32 -29.25
C GLY A 521 -17.48 2.13 -28.02
N PHE A 522 -16.61 1.11 -28.02
CA PHE A 522 -15.56 0.96 -27.02
C PHE A 522 -14.28 1.59 -27.56
N ASP A 523 -13.92 2.74 -26.98
CA ASP A 523 -12.73 3.49 -27.35
C ASP A 523 -11.46 2.78 -26.87
N THR A 524 -10.53 2.48 -27.77
CA THR A 524 -9.28 1.79 -27.45
C THR A 524 -8.28 2.65 -26.64
N SER A 525 -8.57 3.92 -26.44
CA SER A 525 -7.84 4.74 -25.45
C SER A 525 -8.33 4.52 -24.01
N ILE A 526 -9.50 3.90 -23.85
CA ILE A 526 -10.13 3.59 -22.56
C ILE A 526 -10.14 2.09 -22.30
N TRP A 527 -10.40 1.30 -23.35
CA TRP A 527 -10.55 -0.14 -23.26
C TRP A 527 -9.36 -0.90 -23.84
N SER A 528 -8.80 -1.82 -23.07
CA SER A 528 -7.82 -2.79 -23.55
C SER A 528 -8.50 -4.11 -23.91
N PHE A 529 -8.03 -4.76 -25.00
CA PHE A 529 -8.49 -6.05 -25.45
C PHE A 529 -7.30 -7.02 -25.49
N ALA A 530 -7.21 -7.89 -24.50
CA ALA A 530 -6.22 -8.96 -24.46
C ALA A 530 -6.88 -10.28 -24.91
N ALA A 531 -6.17 -11.06 -25.71
CA ALA A 531 -6.71 -12.30 -26.26
C ALA A 531 -7.13 -13.29 -25.17
N GLY A 532 -8.38 -13.69 -25.17
CA GLY A 532 -8.96 -14.63 -24.20
C GLY A 532 -9.43 -13.99 -22.89
N GLU A 533 -9.23 -12.68 -22.71
CA GLU A 533 -9.70 -11.92 -21.55
C GLU A 533 -10.88 -11.02 -21.93
N TYR A 534 -11.76 -10.74 -20.98
CA TYR A 534 -12.78 -9.72 -21.19
C TYR A 534 -12.15 -8.33 -21.25
N PRO A 535 -12.70 -7.39 -22.05
CA PRO A 535 -12.19 -6.03 -22.11
C PRO A 535 -11.99 -5.44 -20.72
N ASP A 536 -10.88 -4.75 -20.53
CA ASP A 536 -10.55 -4.10 -19.27
C ASP A 536 -10.28 -2.61 -19.46
N LEU A 537 -10.37 -1.85 -18.39
CA LEU A 537 -10.13 -0.42 -18.41
C LEU A 537 -8.62 -0.14 -18.30
N ILE A 538 -8.06 0.64 -19.21
CA ILE A 538 -6.61 0.90 -19.26
C ILE A 538 -6.11 1.57 -17.96
N ASN A 539 -6.89 2.50 -17.42
CA ASN A 539 -6.54 3.24 -16.22
C ASN A 539 -7.14 2.65 -14.93
N ASN A 540 -7.85 1.54 -15.01
CA ASN A 540 -8.51 0.88 -13.88
C ASN A 540 -8.60 -0.62 -14.17
N ALA A 541 -7.47 -1.27 -14.39
CA ALA A 541 -7.40 -2.69 -14.68
C ALA A 541 -7.66 -3.54 -13.43
N ARG A 542 -8.25 -4.74 -13.66
CA ARG A 542 -8.55 -5.75 -12.61
C ARG A 542 -7.32 -6.29 -11.94
#